data_9c2fee2c0eb4d2ddcd7e54e6cfc202ff
#
_entry.id   9c2fee2c0eb4d2ddcd7e54e6cfc202ff
#
_cell.length_a   1.000
_cell.length_b   1.000
_cell.length_c   1.000
_cell.angle_alpha   90.00
_cell.angle_beta   90.00
_cell.angle_gamma   90.00
#
_symmetry.space_group_name_H-M   'P 1'
#
loop_
_entity.id
_entity.type
_entity.pdbx_description
1 polymer ?
#
loop_
_entity_poly.entity_id
_entity_poly.type
_entity_poly.pdbx_seq_one_letter_code
_entity_poly.pdbx_strand_id
1 'polypeptide(L)'
;MAAKNTETKKEFLAIPLAILLLVVLFFILFNPIAIVGVGQRGVKVTLGKVSPQSYPEGVHFVMPFISKIKNMDVQTQKRNIPTEVYTKDIQQAKITYVINYNLQPDNAHKMFREVGTDYVDKIIVPVTEGTIKDIIGKWNAQDLIANREAATRDIATKLKEQLTQRYISVTGFQIIDINYSDVFERAIESKVTAEQDALKAKNKTVQIEEEAKQKLISAEAEAKSMRIRATALTQNKALVEYEAVQKWDGKLPAYMMGNTVPFLNLK
;
A
#
# COMPACT_ATOMS: atom_id res chain seq x y z
N MET A 1 20.22 -92.26 8.24
CA MET A 1 18.91 -91.56 8.18
C MET A 1 19.00 -90.07 8.52
N ALA A 2 20.15 -89.48 8.84
CA ALA A 2 20.26 -88.03 9.25
C ALA A 2 20.53 -87.03 8.11
N ALA A 3 20.98 -87.47 6.92
CA ALA A 3 21.33 -86.56 5.83
C ALA A 3 20.10 -86.02 5.00
N LYS A 4 18.99 -86.74 5.04
CA LYS A 4 17.79 -86.38 4.24
C LYS A 4 16.93 -85.23 4.86
N ASN A 5 17.08 -84.97 6.19
CA ASN A 5 16.35 -83.96 6.92
C ASN A 5 16.96 -82.56 6.84
N THR A 6 18.23 -82.43 6.41
CA THR A 6 18.89 -81.09 6.28
C THR A 6 18.63 -80.44 4.91
N GLU A 7 18.42 -81.25 3.88
CA GLU A 7 18.10 -80.69 2.55
C GLU A 7 16.65 -80.13 2.47
N THR A 8 15.69 -80.85 3.04
CA THR A 8 14.28 -80.40 3.09
C THR A 8 14.10 -79.11 3.91
N LYS A 9 14.87 -78.87 4.98
CA LYS A 9 14.88 -77.64 5.75
C LYS A 9 15.50 -76.48 4.97
N LYS A 10 16.50 -76.69 4.14
CA LYS A 10 17.12 -75.66 3.30
C LYS A 10 16.17 -75.24 2.16
N GLU A 11 15.49 -76.22 1.54
CA GLU A 11 14.48 -75.87 0.50
C GLU A 11 13.28 -75.17 1.07
N PHE A 12 12.81 -75.49 2.29
CA PHE A 12 11.70 -74.88 2.95
C PHE A 12 12.00 -73.42 3.34
N LEU A 13 13.27 -73.07 3.58
CA LEU A 13 13.71 -71.70 3.88
C LEU A 13 14.04 -70.89 2.60
N ALA A 14 14.42 -71.55 1.53
CA ALA A 14 14.81 -70.93 0.26
C ALA A 14 13.63 -70.35 -0.47
N ILE A 15 12.44 -70.97 -0.39
CA ILE A 15 11.22 -70.46 -1.04
C ILE A 15 10.76 -69.12 -0.46
N PRO A 16 10.61 -68.93 0.87
CA PRO A 16 10.21 -67.64 1.42
C PRO A 16 11.28 -66.54 1.22
N LEU A 17 12.56 -66.90 1.21
CA LEU A 17 13.66 -66.00 0.93
C LEU A 17 13.64 -65.52 -0.53
N ALA A 18 13.37 -66.42 -1.49
CA ALA A 18 13.22 -66.07 -2.91
C ALA A 18 11.98 -65.17 -3.16
N ILE A 19 10.87 -65.45 -2.48
CA ILE A 19 9.69 -64.59 -2.53
C ILE A 19 9.96 -63.19 -1.95
N LEU A 20 10.64 -63.11 -0.79
CA LEU A 20 11.05 -61.86 -0.19
C LEU A 20 11.95 -61.04 -1.13
N LEU A 21 12.92 -61.69 -1.76
CA LEU A 21 13.86 -61.06 -2.70
C LEU A 21 13.11 -60.55 -3.96
N LEU A 22 12.13 -61.30 -4.46
CA LEU A 22 11.30 -60.92 -5.59
C LEU A 22 10.39 -59.74 -5.24
N VAL A 23 9.83 -59.68 -4.02
CA VAL A 23 9.06 -58.54 -3.52
C VAL A 23 9.92 -57.31 -3.39
N VAL A 24 11.12 -57.45 -2.80
CA VAL A 24 12.08 -56.32 -2.69
C VAL A 24 12.50 -55.83 -4.07
N LEU A 25 12.80 -56.73 -5.00
CA LEU A 25 13.14 -56.39 -6.38
C LEU A 25 11.97 -55.69 -7.07
N PHE A 26 10.73 -56.14 -6.85
CA PHE A 26 9.52 -55.47 -7.35
C PHE A 26 9.41 -54.00 -6.83
N PHE A 27 9.63 -53.78 -5.51
CA PHE A 27 9.60 -52.45 -4.91
C PHE A 27 10.70 -51.55 -5.45
N ILE A 28 11.89 -52.07 -5.74
CA ILE A 28 13.03 -51.33 -6.31
C ILE A 28 12.77 -50.97 -7.77
N LEU A 29 12.25 -51.90 -8.57
CA LEU A 29 12.02 -51.69 -10.01
C LEU A 29 10.80 -50.82 -10.30
N PHE A 30 9.76 -50.92 -9.50
CA PHE A 30 8.46 -50.28 -9.80
C PHE A 30 8.11 -49.07 -8.95
N ASN A 31 8.88 -48.79 -7.89
CA ASN A 31 8.72 -47.61 -7.01
C ASN A 31 7.26 -47.24 -6.76
N PRO A 32 6.45 -48.08 -6.05
CA PRO A 32 5.01 -47.82 -5.84
C PRO A 32 4.71 -46.74 -4.83
N ILE A 33 5.74 -45.98 -4.43
CA ILE A 33 5.66 -44.96 -3.41
C ILE A 33 5.71 -43.56 -4.07
N ALA A 34 4.75 -42.72 -3.76
CA ALA A 34 4.75 -41.30 -4.11
C ALA A 34 4.79 -40.47 -2.83
N ILE A 35 5.69 -39.50 -2.78
CA ILE A 35 5.86 -38.60 -1.65
C ILE A 35 5.27 -37.23 -2.03
N VAL A 36 4.34 -36.74 -1.20
CA VAL A 36 3.82 -35.39 -1.27
C VAL A 36 4.54 -34.55 -0.22
N GLY A 37 5.26 -33.53 -0.66
CA GLY A 37 6.04 -32.65 0.22
C GLY A 37 5.16 -31.79 1.10
N VAL A 38 5.79 -31.23 2.16
CA VAL A 38 5.15 -30.25 3.04
C VAL A 38 4.76 -29.02 2.23
N GLY A 39 3.55 -28.50 2.47
CA GLY A 39 3.01 -27.36 1.72
C GLY A 39 2.55 -27.69 0.30
N GLN A 40 2.46 -28.96 -0.04
CA GLN A 40 1.94 -29.45 -1.31
C GLN A 40 0.68 -30.29 -1.12
N ARG A 41 -0.08 -30.44 -2.19
CA ARG A 41 -1.19 -31.40 -2.29
C ARG A 41 -0.97 -32.29 -3.50
N GLY A 42 -1.08 -33.58 -3.27
CA GLY A 42 -0.97 -34.58 -4.32
C GLY A 42 -2.26 -34.72 -5.09
N VAL A 43 -2.18 -34.64 -6.41
CA VAL A 43 -3.30 -34.94 -7.31
C VAL A 43 -3.00 -36.27 -8.02
N LYS A 44 -3.77 -37.29 -7.66
CA LYS A 44 -3.61 -38.60 -8.27
C LYS A 44 -4.31 -38.68 -9.62
N VAL A 45 -3.58 -39.10 -10.63
CA VAL A 45 -4.09 -39.33 -11.99
C VAL A 45 -3.97 -40.79 -12.29
N THR A 46 -5.07 -41.49 -12.54
CA THR A 46 -5.14 -42.90 -12.86
C THR A 46 -5.69 -43.09 -14.26
N LEU A 47 -4.89 -43.60 -15.17
CA LEU A 47 -5.25 -43.81 -16.59
C LEU A 47 -5.89 -42.53 -17.22
N GLY A 48 -5.29 -41.37 -16.93
CA GLY A 48 -5.80 -40.07 -17.43
C GLY A 48 -6.94 -39.47 -16.62
N LYS A 49 -7.54 -40.18 -15.67
CA LYS A 49 -8.62 -39.68 -14.82
C LYS A 49 -8.07 -39.09 -13.53
N VAL A 50 -8.41 -37.82 -13.24
CA VAL A 50 -8.06 -37.15 -11.99
C VAL A 50 -8.94 -37.66 -10.85
N SER A 51 -8.32 -37.97 -9.69
CA SER A 51 -9.03 -38.35 -8.48
C SER A 51 -9.99 -37.24 -8.01
N PRO A 52 -11.14 -37.58 -7.41
CA PRO A 52 -12.09 -36.60 -6.90
C PRO A 52 -11.64 -35.89 -5.61
N GLN A 53 -10.48 -36.25 -5.07
CA GLN A 53 -9.93 -35.65 -3.85
C GLN A 53 -8.43 -35.38 -3.98
N SER A 54 -7.96 -34.38 -3.24
CA SER A 54 -6.54 -34.05 -3.11
C SER A 54 -5.93 -34.89 -1.97
N TYR A 55 -4.71 -35.37 -2.18
CA TYR A 55 -3.98 -36.15 -1.19
C TYR A 55 -3.16 -35.21 -0.30
N PRO A 56 -3.18 -35.39 1.04
CA PRO A 56 -2.38 -34.60 1.96
C PRO A 56 -0.88 -34.88 1.79
N GLU A 57 -0.08 -34.12 2.47
CA GLU A 57 1.35 -34.36 2.60
C GLU A 57 1.63 -35.71 3.25
N GLY A 58 2.77 -36.34 2.87
CA GLY A 58 3.17 -37.65 3.37
C GLY A 58 3.41 -38.64 2.26
N VAL A 59 3.47 -39.91 2.66
CA VAL A 59 3.75 -41.06 1.78
C VAL A 59 2.44 -41.68 1.31
N HIS A 60 2.30 -41.87 0.00
CA HIS A 60 1.11 -42.46 -0.61
C HIS A 60 1.48 -43.64 -1.50
N PHE A 61 0.69 -44.69 -1.42
CA PHE A 61 0.82 -45.81 -2.31
C PHE A 61 0.13 -45.53 -3.65
N VAL A 62 0.86 -45.69 -4.73
CA VAL A 62 0.36 -45.57 -6.10
C VAL A 62 0.63 -46.85 -6.88
N MET A 63 -0.31 -47.21 -7.74
CA MET A 63 -0.13 -48.37 -8.60
C MET A 63 0.82 -47.99 -9.75
N PRO A 64 1.99 -48.62 -9.84
CA PRO A 64 2.97 -48.34 -10.88
C PRO A 64 2.32 -48.51 -12.27
N PHE A 65 2.77 -47.70 -13.26
CA PHE A 65 2.26 -47.63 -14.65
C PHE A 65 0.84 -47.11 -14.82
N ILE A 66 -0.05 -47.29 -13.85
CA ILE A 66 -1.48 -46.94 -13.96
C ILE A 66 -1.77 -45.59 -13.35
N SER A 67 -1.11 -45.28 -12.21
CA SER A 67 -1.37 -44.04 -11.45
C SER A 67 -0.10 -43.22 -11.25
N LYS A 68 -0.24 -41.90 -11.29
CA LYS A 68 0.84 -40.95 -10.94
C LYS A 68 0.26 -39.88 -10.02
N ILE A 69 1.06 -39.39 -9.08
CA ILE A 69 0.73 -38.20 -8.27
C ILE A 69 1.46 -37.00 -8.85
N LYS A 70 0.71 -35.93 -9.09
CA LYS A 70 1.25 -34.60 -9.43
C LYS A 70 1.14 -33.71 -8.19
N ASN A 71 2.25 -33.17 -7.75
CA ASN A 71 2.27 -32.25 -6.61
C ASN A 71 1.89 -30.84 -7.06
N MET A 72 0.94 -30.24 -6.33
CA MET A 72 0.51 -28.87 -6.49
C MET A 72 0.91 -28.09 -5.24
N ASP A 73 1.62 -26.99 -5.41
CA ASP A 73 1.98 -26.10 -4.32
C ASP A 73 0.73 -25.35 -3.81
N VAL A 74 0.50 -25.42 -2.51
CA VAL A 74 -0.63 -24.74 -1.83
C VAL A 74 -0.16 -23.69 -0.83
N GLN A 75 1.15 -23.45 -0.76
CA GLN A 75 1.71 -22.38 0.05
C GLN A 75 1.38 -21.00 -0.54
N THR A 76 1.51 -19.97 0.28
CA THR A 76 1.37 -18.60 -0.20
C THR A 76 2.54 -18.22 -1.09
N GLN A 77 2.20 -17.90 -2.33
CA GLN A 77 3.15 -17.45 -3.35
C GLN A 77 3.01 -15.97 -3.59
N LYS A 78 4.09 -15.34 -4.05
CA LYS A 78 4.17 -13.93 -4.42
C LYS A 78 4.49 -13.82 -5.91
N ARG A 79 3.74 -12.96 -6.61
CA ARG A 79 4.06 -12.54 -7.98
C ARG A 79 4.14 -11.03 -8.05
N ASN A 80 5.19 -10.55 -8.73
CA ASN A 80 5.38 -9.14 -9.05
C ASN A 80 5.30 -9.02 -10.58
N ILE A 81 4.34 -8.24 -11.07
CA ILE A 81 4.03 -8.17 -12.50
C ILE A 81 3.82 -6.71 -12.89
N PRO A 82 4.53 -6.21 -13.91
CA PRO A 82 4.21 -4.93 -14.54
C PRO A 82 3.04 -5.11 -15.51
N THR A 83 2.12 -4.16 -15.55
CA THR A 83 1.03 -4.10 -16.53
C THR A 83 0.84 -2.68 -17.04
N GLU A 84 0.41 -2.54 -18.28
CA GLU A 84 0.06 -1.25 -18.87
C GLU A 84 -1.45 -1.08 -18.88
N VAL A 85 -1.90 0.09 -18.44
CA VAL A 85 -3.32 0.43 -18.32
C VAL A 85 -3.57 1.84 -18.83
N TYR A 86 -4.82 2.11 -19.19
CA TYR A 86 -5.30 3.44 -19.51
C TYR A 86 -6.26 3.91 -18.43
N THR A 87 -6.08 5.15 -17.99
CA THR A 87 -7.01 5.83 -17.09
C THR A 87 -8.24 6.31 -17.87
N LYS A 88 -9.25 6.81 -17.14
CA LYS A 88 -10.49 7.35 -17.73
C LYS A 88 -10.23 8.52 -18.69
N ASP A 89 -9.23 9.33 -18.41
CA ASP A 89 -8.76 10.47 -19.23
C ASP A 89 -7.71 10.06 -20.29
N ILE A 90 -7.66 8.75 -20.62
CA ILE A 90 -6.83 8.16 -21.68
C ILE A 90 -5.32 8.38 -21.44
N GLN A 91 -4.89 8.54 -20.18
CA GLN A 91 -3.48 8.57 -19.88
C GLN A 91 -2.95 7.14 -19.73
N GLN A 92 -1.85 6.85 -20.41
CA GLN A 92 -1.16 5.57 -20.27
C GLN A 92 -0.36 5.56 -18.97
N ALA A 93 -0.57 4.53 -18.15
CA ALA A 93 0.17 4.31 -16.92
C ALA A 93 0.75 2.89 -16.93
N LYS A 94 2.02 2.77 -16.54
CA LYS A 94 2.67 1.49 -16.25
C LYS A 94 2.58 1.23 -14.75
N ILE A 95 1.81 0.21 -14.39
CA ILE A 95 1.57 -0.17 -13.00
C ILE A 95 2.36 -1.43 -12.69
N THR A 96 3.14 -1.40 -11.62
CA THR A 96 3.77 -2.58 -11.04
C THR A 96 3.00 -2.99 -9.79
N TYR A 97 2.48 -4.22 -9.77
CA TYR A 97 1.71 -4.73 -8.65
C TYR A 97 2.28 -6.04 -8.10
N VAL A 98 1.97 -6.29 -6.83
CA VAL A 98 2.24 -7.56 -6.17
C VAL A 98 0.92 -8.19 -5.76
N ILE A 99 0.79 -9.46 -6.10
CA ILE A 99 -0.29 -10.31 -5.62
C ILE A 99 0.28 -11.47 -4.81
N ASN A 100 -0.27 -11.65 -3.60
CA ASN A 100 0.00 -12.82 -2.76
C ASN A 100 -1.23 -13.72 -2.81
N TYR A 101 -1.02 -14.98 -3.16
CA TYR A 101 -2.10 -15.93 -3.36
C TYR A 101 -1.66 -17.33 -2.95
N ASN A 102 -2.61 -18.18 -2.67
CA ASN A 102 -2.41 -19.62 -2.48
C ASN A 102 -3.55 -20.41 -3.10
N LEU A 103 -3.26 -21.61 -3.55
CA LEU A 103 -4.27 -22.56 -4.01
C LEU A 103 -4.99 -23.14 -2.80
N GLN A 104 -6.32 -23.25 -2.86
CA GLN A 104 -7.10 -23.90 -1.81
C GLN A 104 -6.75 -25.38 -1.76
N PRO A 105 -6.24 -25.91 -0.62
CA PRO A 105 -5.70 -27.27 -0.54
C PRO A 105 -6.69 -28.37 -0.94
N ASP A 106 -7.96 -28.20 -0.51
CA ASP A 106 -9.02 -29.18 -0.78
C ASP A 106 -9.47 -29.21 -2.24
N ASN A 107 -9.22 -28.13 -2.97
CA ASN A 107 -9.64 -27.97 -4.36
C ASN A 107 -8.50 -28.11 -5.38
N ALA A 108 -7.28 -28.49 -4.93
CA ALA A 108 -6.13 -28.67 -5.83
C ALA A 108 -6.40 -29.65 -6.98
N HIS A 109 -7.15 -30.74 -6.72
CA HIS A 109 -7.57 -31.70 -7.74
C HIS A 109 -8.51 -31.10 -8.80
N LYS A 110 -9.37 -30.14 -8.42
CA LYS A 110 -10.28 -29.45 -9.36
C LYS A 110 -9.47 -28.50 -10.24
N MET A 111 -8.60 -27.70 -9.63
CA MET A 111 -7.71 -26.79 -10.36
C MET A 111 -6.87 -27.56 -11.38
N PHE A 112 -6.26 -28.67 -10.95
CA PHE A 112 -5.45 -29.49 -11.85
C PHE A 112 -6.27 -30.06 -13.00
N ARG A 113 -7.51 -30.51 -12.74
CA ARG A 113 -8.40 -31.06 -13.76
C ARG A 113 -8.85 -30.06 -14.78
N GLU A 114 -9.15 -28.80 -14.36
CA GLU A 114 -9.73 -27.78 -15.20
C GLU A 114 -8.68 -26.97 -15.97
N VAL A 115 -7.52 -26.73 -15.34
CA VAL A 115 -6.50 -25.80 -15.86
C VAL A 115 -5.12 -26.41 -15.99
N GLY A 116 -4.77 -27.31 -15.07
CA GLY A 116 -3.45 -27.92 -14.99
C GLY A 116 -2.55 -27.24 -13.95
N THR A 117 -1.22 -27.38 -14.16
CA THR A 117 -0.20 -26.79 -13.27
C THR A 117 0.02 -25.30 -13.51
N ASP A 118 -0.28 -24.82 -14.72
CA ASP A 118 0.05 -23.44 -15.19
C ASP A 118 -1.08 -22.46 -14.90
N TYR A 119 -1.82 -22.67 -13.81
CA TYR A 119 -2.98 -21.84 -13.44
C TYR A 119 -2.61 -20.38 -13.15
N VAL A 120 -1.35 -20.11 -12.82
CA VAL A 120 -0.87 -18.75 -12.58
C VAL A 120 -0.99 -17.92 -13.86
N ASP A 121 -0.38 -18.41 -14.95
CA ASP A 121 -0.33 -17.68 -16.22
C ASP A 121 -1.66 -17.74 -16.98
N LYS A 122 -2.47 -18.79 -16.73
CA LYS A 122 -3.76 -18.97 -17.39
C LYS A 122 -4.93 -18.30 -16.69
N ILE A 123 -4.86 -18.11 -15.36
CA ILE A 123 -5.97 -17.57 -14.56
C ILE A 123 -5.54 -16.33 -13.79
N ILE A 124 -4.49 -16.43 -12.93
CA ILE A 124 -4.18 -15.35 -11.99
C ILE A 124 -3.78 -14.09 -12.75
N VAL A 125 -2.85 -14.19 -13.69
CA VAL A 125 -2.36 -13.04 -14.44
C VAL A 125 -3.47 -12.37 -15.24
N PRO A 126 -4.22 -13.06 -16.12
CA PRO A 126 -5.27 -12.42 -16.91
C PRO A 126 -6.41 -11.82 -16.09
N VAL A 127 -6.84 -12.52 -15.01
CA VAL A 127 -7.91 -12.01 -14.13
C VAL A 127 -7.43 -10.77 -13.39
N THR A 128 -6.18 -10.76 -12.91
CA THR A 128 -5.63 -9.62 -12.20
C THR A 128 -5.47 -8.42 -13.11
N GLU A 129 -4.88 -8.60 -14.28
CA GLU A 129 -4.74 -7.51 -15.27
C GLU A 129 -6.08 -6.96 -15.73
N GLY A 130 -7.05 -7.83 -16.02
CA GLY A 130 -8.39 -7.42 -16.39
C GLY A 130 -9.06 -6.61 -15.29
N THR A 131 -8.95 -7.05 -14.03
CA THR A 131 -9.52 -6.34 -12.88
C THR A 131 -8.86 -4.99 -12.66
N ILE A 132 -7.53 -4.91 -12.81
CA ILE A 132 -6.78 -3.65 -12.71
C ILE A 132 -7.26 -2.68 -13.80
N LYS A 133 -7.30 -3.13 -15.06
CA LYS A 133 -7.76 -2.31 -16.20
C LYS A 133 -9.21 -1.81 -16.00
N ASP A 134 -10.10 -2.67 -15.53
CA ASP A 134 -11.50 -2.32 -15.26
C ASP A 134 -11.67 -1.25 -14.18
N ILE A 135 -10.87 -1.32 -13.12
CA ILE A 135 -10.98 -0.38 -12.00
C ILE A 135 -10.24 0.91 -12.31
N ILE A 136 -9.01 0.83 -12.78
CA ILE A 136 -8.20 2.00 -13.11
C ILE A 136 -8.84 2.81 -14.24
N GLY A 137 -9.46 2.17 -15.23
CA GLY A 137 -10.19 2.86 -16.30
C GLY A 137 -11.39 3.70 -15.86
N LYS A 138 -11.80 3.61 -14.58
CA LYS A 138 -12.85 4.46 -13.99
C LYS A 138 -12.30 5.73 -13.33
N TRP A 139 -11.00 5.79 -13.08
CA TRP A 139 -10.32 6.88 -12.41
C TRP A 139 -9.58 7.77 -13.40
N ASN A 140 -9.64 9.09 -13.21
CA ASN A 140 -8.71 9.98 -13.87
C ASN A 140 -7.31 9.81 -13.27
N ALA A 141 -6.26 10.11 -14.03
CA ALA A 141 -4.89 9.94 -13.56
C ALA A 141 -4.59 10.73 -12.27
N GLN A 142 -5.05 11.97 -12.19
CA GLN A 142 -4.88 12.82 -11.00
C GLN A 142 -5.61 12.27 -9.77
N ASP A 143 -6.86 11.81 -9.95
CA ASP A 143 -7.68 11.22 -8.88
C ASP A 143 -7.09 9.90 -8.39
N LEU A 144 -6.52 9.11 -9.29
CA LEU A 144 -5.85 7.85 -8.96
C LEU A 144 -4.62 8.06 -8.07
N ILE A 145 -3.83 9.09 -8.34
CA ILE A 145 -2.68 9.45 -7.50
C ILE A 145 -3.14 9.84 -6.09
N ALA A 146 -4.17 10.68 -6.01
CA ALA A 146 -4.70 11.18 -4.73
C ALA A 146 -5.40 10.08 -3.90
N ASN A 147 -6.05 9.10 -4.57
CA ASN A 147 -6.89 8.07 -3.93
C ASN A 147 -6.37 6.65 -4.19
N ARG A 148 -5.05 6.49 -4.33
CA ARG A 148 -4.39 5.20 -4.64
C ARG A 148 -4.82 4.06 -3.72
N GLU A 149 -5.00 4.34 -2.44
CA GLU A 149 -5.44 3.33 -1.47
C GLU A 149 -6.87 2.84 -1.72
N ALA A 150 -7.78 3.72 -2.12
CA ALA A 150 -9.15 3.34 -2.45
C ALA A 150 -9.16 2.42 -3.68
N ALA A 151 -8.48 2.80 -4.75
CA ALA A 151 -8.35 1.97 -5.94
C ALA A 151 -7.71 0.60 -5.63
N THR A 152 -6.67 0.56 -4.80
CA THR A 152 -6.02 -0.69 -4.37
C THR A 152 -6.98 -1.59 -3.60
N ARG A 153 -7.79 -1.03 -2.67
CA ARG A 153 -8.81 -1.80 -1.93
C ARG A 153 -9.89 -2.36 -2.83
N ASP A 154 -10.38 -1.58 -3.79
CA ASP A 154 -11.40 -2.01 -4.74
C ASP A 154 -10.89 -3.16 -5.62
N ILE A 155 -9.65 -3.05 -6.11
CA ILE A 155 -8.99 -4.11 -6.87
C ILE A 155 -8.85 -5.37 -6.01
N ALA A 156 -8.32 -5.25 -4.79
CA ALA A 156 -8.12 -6.38 -3.88
C ALA A 156 -9.43 -7.12 -3.58
N THR A 157 -10.51 -6.37 -3.34
CA THR A 157 -11.84 -6.91 -3.05
C THR A 157 -12.39 -7.69 -4.24
N LYS A 158 -12.33 -7.10 -5.43
CA LYS A 158 -12.82 -7.74 -6.66
C LYS A 158 -11.99 -8.95 -7.05
N LEU A 159 -10.67 -8.88 -6.88
CA LEU A 159 -9.78 -10.03 -7.11
C LEU A 159 -10.07 -11.18 -6.16
N LYS A 160 -10.25 -10.88 -4.87
CA LYS A 160 -10.60 -11.90 -3.87
C LYS A 160 -11.90 -12.62 -4.24
N GLU A 161 -12.92 -11.90 -4.69
CA GLU A 161 -14.17 -12.47 -5.13
C GLU A 161 -14.00 -13.38 -6.36
N GLN A 162 -13.37 -12.86 -7.43
CA GLN A 162 -13.23 -13.59 -8.70
C GLN A 162 -12.32 -14.82 -8.60
N LEU A 163 -11.21 -14.70 -7.86
CA LEU A 163 -10.23 -15.79 -7.74
C LEU A 163 -10.67 -16.86 -6.73
N THR A 164 -11.47 -16.50 -5.71
CA THR A 164 -12.06 -17.50 -4.79
C THR A 164 -13.00 -18.45 -5.51
N GLN A 165 -13.77 -17.97 -6.48
CA GLN A 165 -14.64 -18.81 -7.33
C GLN A 165 -13.83 -19.81 -8.18
N ARG A 166 -12.54 -19.57 -8.37
CA ARG A 166 -11.60 -20.41 -9.11
C ARG A 166 -10.61 -21.15 -8.20
N TYR A 167 -11.00 -21.42 -6.96
CA TYR A 167 -10.21 -22.17 -5.98
C TYR A 167 -8.89 -21.51 -5.56
N ILE A 168 -8.72 -20.21 -5.78
CA ILE A 168 -7.53 -19.44 -5.42
C ILE A 168 -7.91 -18.44 -4.33
N SER A 169 -7.15 -18.45 -3.22
CA SER A 169 -7.29 -17.46 -2.15
C SER A 169 -6.29 -16.34 -2.34
N VAL A 170 -6.76 -15.10 -2.40
CA VAL A 170 -5.89 -13.91 -2.43
C VAL A 170 -5.70 -13.44 -1.00
N THR A 171 -4.45 -13.48 -0.53
CA THR A 171 -4.05 -13.05 0.83
C THR A 171 -3.57 -11.61 0.87
N GLY A 172 -3.12 -11.06 -0.27
CA GLY A 172 -2.69 -9.67 -0.38
C GLY A 172 -2.62 -9.20 -1.82
N PHE A 173 -2.92 -7.92 -2.01
CA PHE A 173 -2.72 -7.21 -3.27
C PHE A 173 -2.22 -5.81 -2.98
N GLN A 174 -1.17 -5.38 -3.68
CA GLN A 174 -0.59 -4.04 -3.53
C GLN A 174 -0.11 -3.52 -4.87
N ILE A 175 -0.39 -2.26 -5.14
CA ILE A 175 0.26 -1.50 -6.21
C ILE A 175 1.57 -0.97 -5.65
N ILE A 176 2.71 -1.38 -6.22
CA ILE A 176 4.02 -0.90 -5.81
C ILE A 176 4.28 0.46 -6.41
N ASP A 177 4.05 0.56 -7.72
CA ASP A 177 4.43 1.74 -8.50
C ASP A 177 3.43 2.04 -9.60
N ILE A 178 3.26 3.33 -9.90
CA ILE A 178 2.44 3.83 -11.00
C ILE A 178 3.27 4.91 -11.71
N ASN A 179 3.75 4.59 -12.89
CA ASN A 179 4.55 5.50 -13.72
C ASN A 179 3.71 5.99 -14.90
N TYR A 180 3.63 7.28 -15.08
CA TYR A 180 3.02 7.91 -16.23
C TYR A 180 4.08 8.30 -17.27
N SER A 181 3.66 8.81 -18.43
CA SER A 181 4.59 9.36 -19.39
C SER A 181 5.23 10.66 -18.89
N ASP A 182 6.51 10.89 -19.23
CA ASP A 182 7.26 12.11 -18.84
C ASP A 182 6.55 13.41 -19.27
N VAL A 183 5.77 13.35 -20.34
CA VAL A 183 5.00 14.50 -20.85
C VAL A 183 3.85 14.81 -19.88
N PHE A 184 3.16 13.78 -19.42
CA PHE A 184 2.05 13.92 -18.48
C PHE A 184 2.56 14.38 -17.11
N GLU A 185 3.65 13.79 -16.61
CA GLU A 185 4.24 14.18 -15.32
C GLU A 185 4.64 15.66 -15.31
N ARG A 186 5.33 16.14 -16.35
CA ARG A 186 5.69 17.56 -16.50
C ARG A 186 4.47 18.47 -16.61
N ALA A 187 3.41 18.04 -17.29
CA ALA A 187 2.18 18.83 -17.39
C ALA A 187 1.48 18.97 -16.02
N ILE A 188 1.42 17.89 -15.24
CA ILE A 188 0.89 17.90 -13.87
C ILE A 188 1.75 18.78 -12.95
N GLU A 189 3.08 18.66 -13.00
CA GLU A 189 3.99 19.49 -12.22
C GLU A 189 3.80 20.98 -12.53
N SER A 190 3.72 21.34 -13.81
CA SER A 190 3.46 22.71 -14.24
C SER A 190 2.10 23.24 -13.76
N LYS A 191 1.06 22.39 -13.81
CA LYS A 191 -0.28 22.73 -13.33
C LYS A 191 -0.26 22.96 -11.82
N VAL A 192 0.33 22.05 -11.05
CA VAL A 192 0.42 22.16 -9.59
C VAL A 192 1.22 23.41 -9.18
N THR A 193 2.32 23.71 -9.88
CA THR A 193 3.12 24.92 -9.65
C THR A 193 2.28 26.17 -9.89
N ALA A 194 1.55 26.24 -11.00
CA ALA A 194 0.68 27.38 -11.32
C ALA A 194 -0.45 27.55 -10.29
N GLU A 195 -1.07 26.44 -9.84
CA GLU A 195 -2.09 26.48 -8.78
C GLU A 195 -1.53 26.98 -7.44
N GLN A 196 -0.32 26.52 -7.07
CA GLN A 196 0.37 26.99 -5.86
C GLN A 196 0.73 28.47 -5.94
N ASP A 197 1.19 28.96 -7.08
CA ASP A 197 1.53 30.35 -7.27
C ASP A 197 0.28 31.25 -7.25
N ALA A 198 -0.83 30.80 -7.84
CA ALA A 198 -2.11 31.48 -7.75
C ALA A 198 -2.61 31.56 -6.29
N LEU A 199 -2.46 30.47 -5.52
CA LEU A 199 -2.82 30.44 -4.11
C LEU A 199 -1.93 31.36 -3.26
N LYS A 200 -0.61 31.37 -3.51
CA LYS A 200 0.31 32.33 -2.86
C LYS A 200 -0.07 33.79 -3.16
N ALA A 201 -0.37 34.10 -4.42
CA ALA A 201 -0.80 35.45 -4.81
C ALA A 201 -2.09 35.86 -4.08
N LYS A 202 -3.08 34.96 -4.02
CA LYS A 202 -4.32 35.19 -3.27
C LYS A 202 -4.08 35.43 -1.78
N ASN A 203 -3.26 34.60 -1.16
CA ASN A 203 -2.93 34.73 0.26
C ASN A 203 -2.18 36.04 0.54
N LYS A 204 -1.27 36.45 -0.37
CA LYS A 204 -0.58 37.74 -0.26
C LYS A 204 -1.53 38.95 -0.38
N THR A 205 -2.52 38.86 -1.26
CA THR A 205 -3.57 39.92 -1.35
C THR A 205 -4.34 40.03 -0.04
N VAL A 206 -4.79 38.91 0.53
CA VAL A 206 -5.47 38.89 1.83
C VAL A 206 -4.59 39.44 2.94
N GLN A 207 -3.30 39.07 2.95
CA GLN A 207 -2.36 39.63 3.92
C GLN A 207 -2.24 41.14 3.83
N ILE A 208 -2.08 41.70 2.60
CA ILE A 208 -1.99 43.14 2.37
C ILE A 208 -3.28 43.84 2.81
N GLU A 209 -4.44 43.25 2.53
CA GLU A 209 -5.73 43.81 2.97
C GLU A 209 -5.84 43.85 4.51
N GLU A 210 -5.45 42.78 5.19
CA GLU A 210 -5.47 42.73 6.66
C GLU A 210 -4.43 43.67 7.29
N GLU A 211 -3.22 43.78 6.71
CA GLU A 211 -2.22 44.75 7.13
C GLU A 211 -2.72 46.23 6.96
N ALA A 212 -3.37 46.51 5.85
CA ALA A 212 -3.97 47.84 5.62
C ALA A 212 -5.06 48.14 6.64
N LYS A 213 -5.91 47.14 6.94
CA LYS A 213 -6.98 47.26 7.93
C LYS A 213 -6.42 47.46 9.35
N GLN A 214 -5.37 46.73 9.72
CA GLN A 214 -4.67 46.93 10.98
C GLN A 214 -4.08 48.35 11.11
N LYS A 215 -3.44 48.85 10.05
CA LYS A 215 -2.92 50.25 10.04
C LYS A 215 -4.05 51.26 10.22
N LEU A 216 -5.19 51.05 9.57
CA LEU A 216 -6.34 51.95 9.73
C LEU A 216 -6.85 51.92 11.17
N ILE A 217 -7.06 50.72 11.75
CA ILE A 217 -7.50 50.57 13.14
C ILE A 217 -6.50 51.19 14.12
N SER A 218 -5.22 51.04 13.88
CA SER A 218 -4.16 51.67 14.71
C SER A 218 -4.19 53.17 14.64
N ALA A 219 -4.32 53.74 13.44
CA ALA A 219 -4.42 55.21 13.24
C ALA A 219 -5.68 55.77 13.87
N GLU A 220 -6.84 55.10 13.77
CA GLU A 220 -8.08 55.48 14.44
C GLU A 220 -7.94 55.46 15.97
N ALA A 221 -7.32 54.40 16.51
CA ALA A 221 -7.05 54.25 17.94
C ALA A 221 -6.11 55.37 18.46
N GLU A 222 -5.04 55.70 17.71
CA GLU A 222 -4.15 56.80 18.04
C GLU A 222 -4.87 58.16 17.99
N ALA A 223 -5.63 58.41 16.94
CA ALA A 223 -6.41 59.66 16.82
C ALA A 223 -7.42 59.81 17.96
N LYS A 224 -8.09 58.71 18.35
CA LYS A 224 -9.00 58.68 19.49
C LYS A 224 -8.26 58.91 20.82
N SER A 225 -7.11 58.30 21.00
CA SER A 225 -6.24 58.50 22.16
C SER A 225 -5.79 59.95 22.27
N MET A 226 -5.33 60.57 21.16
CA MET A 226 -4.95 61.96 21.13
C MET A 226 -6.10 62.90 21.45
N ARG A 227 -7.32 62.66 20.94
CA ARG A 227 -8.51 63.44 21.28
C ARG A 227 -8.85 63.35 22.77
N ILE A 228 -8.81 62.12 23.33
CA ILE A 228 -9.07 61.94 24.77
C ILE A 228 -8.03 62.69 25.62
N ARG A 229 -6.74 62.59 25.25
CA ARG A 229 -5.66 63.31 25.94
C ARG A 229 -5.84 64.85 25.81
N ALA A 230 -6.12 65.35 24.63
CA ALA A 230 -6.34 66.77 24.42
C ALA A 230 -7.52 67.29 25.26
N THR A 231 -8.62 66.52 25.33
CA THR A 231 -9.80 66.89 26.18
C THR A 231 -9.43 66.86 27.65
N ALA A 232 -8.68 65.85 28.12
CA ALA A 232 -8.23 65.75 29.51
C ALA A 232 -7.29 66.89 29.90
N LEU A 233 -6.37 67.30 29.01
CA LEU A 233 -5.46 68.42 29.22
C LEU A 233 -6.20 69.79 29.26
N THR A 234 -7.24 69.97 28.43
CA THR A 234 -8.02 71.21 28.44
C THR A 234 -8.90 71.32 29.69
N GLN A 235 -9.36 70.22 30.26
CA GLN A 235 -10.21 70.19 31.45
C GLN A 235 -9.42 70.24 32.79
N ASN A 236 -8.13 69.91 32.80
CA ASN A 236 -7.35 69.83 34.04
C ASN A 236 -5.95 70.45 33.86
N LYS A 237 -5.75 71.69 34.32
CA LYS A 237 -4.46 72.43 34.23
C LYS A 237 -3.33 71.71 34.97
N ALA A 238 -3.64 71.04 36.10
CA ALA A 238 -2.63 70.30 36.86
C ALA A 238 -2.04 69.10 36.09
N LEU A 239 -2.82 68.52 35.14
CA LEU A 239 -2.35 67.44 34.27
C LEU A 239 -1.34 67.94 33.24
N VAL A 240 -1.47 69.20 32.78
CA VAL A 240 -0.51 69.85 31.85
C VAL A 240 0.83 69.99 32.54
N GLU A 241 0.83 70.45 33.78
CA GLU A 241 2.05 70.62 34.57
C GLU A 241 2.71 69.27 34.87
N TYR A 242 1.94 68.25 35.18
CA TYR A 242 2.45 66.89 35.39
C TYR A 242 3.07 66.26 34.14
N GLU A 243 2.44 66.35 32.99
CA GLU A 243 2.99 65.86 31.71
C GLU A 243 4.24 66.65 31.30
N ALA A 244 4.29 67.97 31.56
CA ALA A 244 5.43 68.79 31.29
C ALA A 244 6.66 68.35 32.12
N VAL A 245 6.46 68.05 33.41
CA VAL A 245 7.51 67.53 34.32
C VAL A 245 7.95 66.14 33.89
N GLN A 246 7.02 65.25 33.48
CA GLN A 246 7.37 63.89 33.05
C GLN A 246 8.15 63.82 31.73
N LYS A 247 7.94 64.79 30.83
CA LYS A 247 8.67 64.91 29.55
C LYS A 247 9.94 65.74 29.64
N TRP A 248 10.23 66.32 30.76
CA TRP A 248 11.42 67.13 30.96
C TRP A 248 12.65 66.23 31.14
N ASP A 249 13.65 66.45 30.27
CA ASP A 249 14.93 65.70 30.28
C ASP A 249 15.90 66.22 31.39
N GLY A 250 15.45 67.08 32.28
CA GLY A 250 16.26 67.65 33.39
C GLY A 250 17.26 68.70 32.98
N LYS A 251 17.27 69.16 31.71
CA LYS A 251 18.20 70.19 31.23
C LYS A 251 17.47 71.49 31.08
N LEU A 252 18.09 72.57 31.59
CA LEU A 252 17.62 73.91 31.39
C LEU A 252 17.98 74.37 29.95
N PRO A 253 17.08 75.10 29.25
CA PRO A 253 17.40 75.65 27.94
C PRO A 253 18.57 76.60 28.03
N ALA A 254 19.52 76.50 27.08
CA ALA A 254 20.78 77.30 27.06
C ALA A 254 20.54 78.80 26.89
N TYR A 255 19.32 79.25 26.49
CA TYR A 255 18.93 80.65 26.36
C TYR A 255 17.56 80.87 27.00
N MET A 256 17.53 81.57 28.13
CA MET A 256 16.32 82.06 28.75
C MET A 256 16.20 83.57 28.50
N MET A 257 15.18 84.00 27.77
CA MET A 257 14.80 85.34 27.69
C MET A 257 13.77 85.63 28.78
N GLY A 258 14.18 86.20 29.92
CA GLY A 258 13.33 86.65 31.02
C GLY A 258 13.50 85.80 32.31
N ASN A 259 13.05 86.39 33.44
CA ASN A 259 13.28 85.93 34.81
C ASN A 259 12.29 84.84 35.29
N THR A 260 11.73 84.08 34.39
CA THR A 260 10.75 83.00 34.72
C THR A 260 11.20 81.64 34.24
N VAL A 261 11.30 80.70 35.14
CA VAL A 261 11.55 79.28 34.84
C VAL A 261 10.30 78.73 34.17
N PRO A 262 10.41 78.11 32.96
CA PRO A 262 9.28 77.54 32.30
C PRO A 262 8.60 76.48 33.17
N PHE A 263 7.29 76.58 33.36
CA PHE A 263 6.43 75.64 34.08
C PHE A 263 6.50 75.59 35.61
N LEU A 264 7.25 76.43 36.28
CA LEU A 264 7.24 76.57 37.76
C LEU A 264 6.65 77.92 38.19
N ASN A 265 5.44 77.91 38.65
CA ASN A 265 4.81 79.02 39.30
C ASN A 265 5.14 78.92 40.81
N LEU A 266 6.30 79.45 41.22
CA LEU A 266 6.65 79.58 42.64
C LEU A 266 5.85 80.73 43.26
N LYS A 267 4.74 80.39 43.89
CA LYS A 267 4.07 81.27 44.86
C LYS A 267 4.53 80.89 46.27
#